data_239a3927868c100f6981dd8e49ce1591
#
_entry.id   239a3927868c100f6981dd8e49ce1591
#
_cell.length_a   1.000
_cell.length_b   1.000
_cell.length_c   1.000
_cell.angle_alpha   90.00
_cell.angle_beta   90.00
_cell.angle_gamma   90.00
#
_symmetry.space_group_name_H-M   'P 1'
#
loop_
_entity.id
_entity.type
_entity.pdbx_description
1 polymer ?
#
loop_
_entity_poly.entity_id
_entity_poly.type
_entity_poly.pdbx_seq_one_letter_code
_entity_poly.pdbx_strand_id
1 'polypeptide(L)'
;MHPTWALGFGDEVWWSRLAQPDQHCWTDTGATTTWHELVPPKGDLDPTALACYGRLVRPQPQAPEQLWLRFVAGRPVSAVTIAFLAWCSTRLAAQGFTALLLIWDNASWHRSQAVQHWIRQHNQQVKRGAVGVRLVVCPLPSKSPWLNPIEPKWVHGKRAVSEPDRLLRADELEARVCAYYDCEREAHLVMPKKVA
;
A
#
# COMPACT_ATOMS: atom_id res chain seq x y z
N MET A 1 7.99 -23.98 -2.86
CA MET A 1 6.94 -23.34 -2.05
C MET A 1 5.74 -24.28 -2.02
N HIS A 2 5.01 -24.39 -0.90
CA HIS A 2 3.80 -25.22 -0.82
C HIS A 2 2.76 -24.71 -1.81
N PRO A 3 2.07 -25.59 -2.59
CA PRO A 3 1.22 -25.17 -3.70
C PRO A 3 0.02 -24.28 -3.28
N THR A 4 -0.43 -24.39 -2.04
CA THR A 4 -1.53 -23.58 -1.50
C THR A 4 -1.06 -22.39 -0.63
N TRP A 5 0.22 -22.05 -0.68
CA TRP A 5 0.77 -20.90 0.03
C TRP A 5 1.07 -19.76 -0.94
N ALA A 6 0.75 -18.56 -0.55
CA ALA A 6 1.14 -17.34 -1.25
C ALA A 6 2.28 -16.65 -0.50
N LEU A 7 3.21 -16.06 -1.25
CA LEU A 7 4.20 -15.14 -0.73
C LEU A 7 3.69 -13.71 -0.93
N GLY A 8 3.72 -12.90 0.11
CA GLY A 8 3.25 -11.51 0.03
C GLY A 8 4.23 -10.54 0.67
N PHE A 9 4.53 -9.47 -0.06
CA PHE A 9 5.33 -8.35 0.43
C PHE A 9 4.40 -7.17 0.72
N GLY A 10 4.48 -6.62 1.90
CA GLY A 10 3.63 -5.53 2.35
C GLY A 10 4.39 -4.26 2.59
N ASP A 11 3.73 -3.15 2.28
CA ASP A 11 4.26 -1.81 2.52
C ASP A 11 3.16 -0.77 2.48
N GLU A 12 3.41 0.42 3.02
CA GLU A 12 2.57 1.61 2.91
C GLU A 12 3.26 2.69 2.09
N VAL A 13 2.46 3.37 1.28
CA VAL A 13 2.94 4.46 0.44
C VAL A 13 2.03 5.66 0.54
N TRP A 14 2.62 6.85 0.46
CA TRP A 14 1.90 8.10 0.31
C TRP A 14 2.00 8.60 -1.12
N TRP A 15 0.84 8.87 -1.73
CA TRP A 15 0.70 9.44 -3.05
C TRP A 15 0.41 10.92 -2.90
N SER A 16 1.37 11.78 -3.26
CA SER A 16 1.18 13.22 -3.19
C SER A 16 0.39 13.71 -4.39
N ARG A 17 -0.57 14.60 -4.14
CA ARG A 17 -1.25 15.38 -5.19
C ARG A 17 -0.35 16.49 -5.73
N LEU A 18 0.63 16.90 -4.92
CA LEU A 18 1.63 17.87 -5.28
C LEU A 18 2.76 17.12 -5.97
N ALA A 19 2.90 17.28 -7.27
CA ALA A 19 4.06 16.79 -7.96
C ALA A 19 5.28 17.55 -7.44
N GLN A 20 6.21 16.84 -6.82
CA GLN A 20 7.56 17.36 -6.66
C GLN A 20 8.32 16.94 -7.92
N PRO A 21 8.62 17.87 -8.83
CA PRO A 21 9.47 17.52 -9.97
C PRO A 21 10.82 17.06 -9.41
N ASP A 22 11.30 15.90 -9.85
CA ASP A 22 12.72 15.56 -9.74
C ASP A 22 13.45 16.64 -10.54
N GLN A 23 14.18 17.51 -9.84
CA GLN A 23 14.68 18.77 -10.38
C GLN A 23 15.95 18.55 -11.18
N HIS A 24 15.86 17.84 -12.27
CA HIS A 24 16.90 17.81 -13.30
C HIS A 24 16.31 18.42 -14.57
N CYS A 25 16.59 19.69 -14.75
CA CYS A 25 16.23 20.43 -15.96
C CYS A 25 17.52 20.77 -16.73
N TRP A 26 17.59 20.37 -17.99
CA TRP A 26 18.58 20.87 -18.92
C TRP A 26 18.00 22.12 -19.56
N THR A 27 18.62 23.26 -19.31
CA THR A 27 18.23 24.53 -19.94
C THR A 27 19.36 25.00 -20.86
N ASP A 28 19.03 25.77 -21.90
CA ASP A 28 20.02 26.48 -22.70
C ASP A 28 20.83 27.44 -21.84
N THR A 29 22.09 27.63 -22.16
CA THR A 29 22.99 28.49 -21.42
C THR A 29 22.43 29.92 -21.38
N GLY A 30 22.11 30.40 -20.17
CA GLY A 30 21.55 31.72 -19.94
C GLY A 30 20.03 31.78 -19.75
N ALA A 31 19.31 30.68 -19.87
CA ALA A 31 17.90 30.64 -19.51
C ALA A 31 17.72 30.57 -17.98
N THR A 32 16.82 31.41 -17.45
CA THR A 32 16.44 31.35 -16.04
C THR A 32 15.30 30.35 -15.89
N THR A 33 15.52 29.27 -15.14
CA THR A 33 14.46 28.32 -14.82
C THR A 33 13.76 28.78 -13.53
N THR A 34 12.52 29.17 -13.64
CA THR A 34 11.67 29.49 -12.48
C THR A 34 10.81 28.30 -12.15
N TRP A 35 10.97 27.79 -10.94
CA TRP A 35 10.12 26.71 -10.42
C TRP A 35 8.90 27.32 -9.75
N HIS A 36 7.72 26.86 -10.12
CA HIS A 36 6.49 27.21 -9.45
C HIS A 36 6.07 26.03 -8.58
N GLU A 37 6.01 26.24 -7.28
CA GLU A 37 5.40 25.28 -6.37
C GLU A 37 3.87 25.31 -6.59
N LEU A 38 3.29 24.14 -6.85
CA LEU A 38 1.84 24.01 -6.94
C LEU A 38 1.25 24.07 -5.52
N VAL A 39 0.62 25.17 -5.19
CA VAL A 39 -0.06 25.34 -3.89
C VAL A 39 -1.55 25.06 -4.07
N PRO A 40 -2.17 24.25 -3.18
CA PRO A 40 -3.60 24.04 -3.23
C PRO A 40 -4.36 25.38 -3.10
N PRO A 41 -5.43 25.59 -3.88
CA PRO A 41 -6.22 26.81 -3.78
C PRO A 41 -6.89 26.92 -2.40
N LYS A 42 -7.17 28.16 -1.97
CA LYS A 42 -7.96 28.38 -0.74
C LYS A 42 -9.31 27.67 -0.88
N GLY A 43 -9.63 26.80 0.08
CA GLY A 43 -10.88 26.03 0.08
C GLY A 43 -10.78 24.66 -0.56
N ASP A 44 -9.60 24.23 -1.00
CA ASP A 44 -9.37 22.83 -1.38
C ASP A 44 -9.54 21.94 -0.14
N LEU A 45 -10.55 21.04 -0.18
CA LEU A 45 -10.86 20.11 0.90
C LEU A 45 -10.18 18.74 0.73
N ASP A 46 -9.55 18.52 -0.41
CA ASP A 46 -8.87 17.27 -0.67
C ASP A 46 -7.57 17.17 0.15
N PRO A 47 -7.22 15.99 0.66
CA PRO A 47 -5.95 15.79 1.36
C PRO A 47 -4.77 16.02 0.40
N THR A 48 -3.69 16.60 0.86
CA THR A 48 -2.47 16.83 0.06
C THR A 48 -1.80 15.55 -0.42
N ALA A 49 -2.04 14.44 0.30
CA ALA A 49 -1.54 13.13 -0.07
C ALA A 49 -2.52 12.04 0.38
N LEU A 50 -2.55 10.94 -0.37
CA LEU A 50 -3.35 9.75 -0.09
C LEU A 50 -2.46 8.64 0.46
N ALA A 51 -2.78 8.15 1.66
CA ALA A 51 -2.16 6.96 2.21
C ALA A 51 -2.73 5.71 1.54
N CYS A 52 -1.88 4.74 1.23
CA CYS A 52 -2.27 3.50 0.60
C CYS A 52 -1.48 2.33 1.16
N TYR A 53 -2.16 1.24 1.48
CA TYR A 53 -1.54 -0.05 1.73
C TYR A 53 -1.37 -0.80 0.43
N GLY A 54 -0.18 -1.39 0.23
CA GLY A 54 0.13 -2.26 -0.89
C GLY A 54 0.50 -3.67 -0.46
N ARG A 55 0.09 -4.63 -1.26
CA ARG A 55 0.47 -6.03 -1.14
C ARG A 55 0.89 -6.58 -2.48
N LEU A 56 2.19 -6.84 -2.65
CA LEU A 56 2.70 -7.59 -3.78
C LEU A 56 2.57 -9.07 -3.48
N VAL A 57 1.69 -9.77 -4.18
CA VAL A 57 1.41 -11.19 -4.00
C VAL A 57 2.06 -12.01 -5.11
N ARG A 58 2.81 -13.02 -4.73
CA ARG A 58 3.36 -14.06 -5.62
C ARG A 58 2.66 -15.37 -5.29
N PRO A 59 1.63 -15.72 -6.07
CA PRO A 59 0.83 -16.91 -5.78
C PRO A 59 1.64 -18.20 -5.92
N GLN A 60 2.44 -18.30 -6.99
CA GLN A 60 3.31 -19.43 -7.31
C GLN A 60 4.53 -18.94 -8.12
N PRO A 61 5.64 -19.71 -8.21
CA PRO A 61 6.84 -19.27 -8.90
C PRO A 61 6.65 -18.87 -10.36
N GLN A 62 5.69 -19.48 -11.08
CA GLN A 62 5.41 -19.22 -12.50
C GLN A 62 4.16 -18.36 -12.72
N ALA A 63 3.38 -18.06 -11.68
CA ALA A 63 2.21 -17.19 -11.80
C ALA A 63 2.64 -15.72 -11.79
N PRO A 64 1.94 -14.86 -12.53
CA PRO A 64 2.22 -13.42 -12.52
C PRO A 64 2.03 -12.84 -11.11
N GLU A 65 2.88 -11.88 -10.77
CA GLU A 65 2.72 -11.10 -9.54
C GLU A 65 1.42 -10.30 -9.62
N GLN A 66 0.74 -10.17 -8.48
CA GLN A 66 -0.43 -9.33 -8.34
C GLN A 66 -0.11 -8.22 -7.32
N LEU A 67 -0.42 -6.98 -7.66
CA LEU A 67 -0.35 -5.90 -6.71
C LEU A 67 -1.76 -5.52 -6.27
N TRP A 68 -2.02 -5.58 -4.97
CA TRP A 68 -3.28 -5.21 -4.37
C TRP A 68 -3.12 -3.92 -3.58
N LEU A 69 -4.01 -2.98 -3.81
CA LEU A 69 -3.99 -1.66 -3.20
C LEU A 69 -5.27 -1.40 -2.39
N ARG A 70 -5.12 -0.72 -1.25
CA ARG A 70 -6.23 -0.16 -0.49
C ARG A 70 -5.86 1.22 0.02
N PHE A 71 -6.58 2.22 -0.44
CA PHE A 71 -6.44 3.57 0.08
C PHE A 71 -7.03 3.68 1.48
N VAL A 72 -6.56 4.67 2.23
CA VAL A 72 -6.90 4.87 3.64
C VAL A 72 -7.54 6.23 3.81
N ALA A 73 -8.72 6.27 4.44
CA ALA A 73 -9.30 7.52 4.91
C ALA A 73 -8.57 7.95 6.19
N GLY A 74 -7.48 8.71 6.01
CA GLY A 74 -6.62 9.15 7.11
C GLY A 74 -5.18 8.64 6.97
N ARG A 75 -4.66 8.01 8.03
CA ARG A 75 -3.26 7.55 8.11
C ARG A 75 -3.15 6.06 8.46
N PRO A 76 -2.03 5.40 8.10
CA PRO A 76 -1.72 4.05 8.56
C PRO A 76 -1.62 4.00 10.10
N VAL A 77 -2.40 3.10 10.69
CA VAL A 77 -2.39 2.78 12.13
C VAL A 77 -2.73 1.31 12.32
N SER A 78 -2.45 0.75 13.49
CA SER A 78 -2.65 -0.67 13.79
C SER A 78 -4.05 -1.20 13.43
N ALA A 79 -5.12 -0.43 13.69
CA ALA A 79 -6.49 -0.84 13.35
C ALA A 79 -6.72 -0.94 11.84
N VAL A 80 -6.17 -0.01 11.06
CA VAL A 80 -6.24 -0.03 9.59
C VAL A 80 -5.39 -1.16 9.02
N THR A 81 -4.20 -1.40 9.60
CA THR A 81 -3.37 -2.58 9.26
C THR A 81 -4.14 -3.89 9.45
N ILE A 82 -4.85 -4.03 10.57
CA ILE A 82 -5.70 -5.19 10.85
C ILE A 82 -6.79 -5.34 9.78
N ALA A 83 -7.49 -4.27 9.43
CA ALA A 83 -8.53 -4.29 8.40
C ALA A 83 -7.96 -4.70 7.03
N PHE A 84 -6.78 -4.19 6.67
CA PHE A 84 -6.09 -4.57 5.45
C PHE A 84 -5.68 -6.05 5.45
N LEU A 85 -5.13 -6.57 6.55
CA LEU A 85 -4.77 -7.98 6.68
C LEU A 85 -6.00 -8.89 6.57
N ALA A 86 -7.10 -8.53 7.20
CA ALA A 86 -8.36 -9.28 7.12
C ALA A 86 -8.85 -9.36 5.66
N TRP A 87 -8.87 -8.23 4.95
CA TRP A 87 -9.24 -8.17 3.55
C TRP A 87 -8.31 -9.02 2.66
N CYS A 88 -6.99 -8.93 2.83
CA CYS A 88 -6.03 -9.78 2.10
C CYS A 88 -6.27 -11.26 2.37
N SER A 89 -6.53 -11.63 3.63
CA SER A 89 -6.77 -13.02 4.04
C SER A 89 -8.02 -13.60 3.36
N THR A 90 -9.12 -12.83 3.32
CA THR A 90 -10.36 -13.26 2.65
C THR A 90 -10.16 -13.40 1.14
N ARG A 91 -9.46 -12.44 0.51
CA ARG A 91 -9.18 -12.46 -0.93
C ARG A 91 -8.30 -13.66 -1.34
N LEU A 92 -7.30 -13.98 -0.53
CA LEU A 92 -6.46 -15.18 -0.75
C LEU A 92 -7.25 -16.47 -0.55
N ALA A 93 -8.10 -16.55 0.46
CA ALA A 93 -8.94 -17.72 0.68
C ALA A 93 -9.89 -17.97 -0.50
N ALA A 94 -10.48 -16.92 -1.07
CA ALA A 94 -11.32 -17.00 -2.27
C ALA A 94 -10.55 -17.50 -3.51
N GLN A 95 -9.22 -17.32 -3.56
CA GLN A 95 -8.34 -17.85 -4.60
C GLN A 95 -7.83 -19.27 -4.29
N GLY A 96 -8.28 -19.91 -3.19
CA GLY A 96 -7.91 -21.26 -2.80
C GLY A 96 -6.59 -21.40 -2.02
N PHE A 97 -6.00 -20.27 -1.57
CA PHE A 97 -4.83 -20.32 -0.72
C PHE A 97 -5.19 -20.67 0.72
N THR A 98 -4.26 -21.28 1.43
CA THR A 98 -4.41 -21.70 2.84
C THR A 98 -3.47 -20.95 3.79
N ALA A 99 -2.41 -20.32 3.25
CA ALA A 99 -1.48 -19.53 4.03
C ALA A 99 -0.88 -18.39 3.21
N LEU A 100 -0.55 -17.29 3.89
CA LEU A 100 0.23 -16.17 3.41
C LEU A 100 1.52 -16.08 4.20
N LEU A 101 2.65 -16.26 3.53
CA LEU A 101 3.95 -15.86 4.06
C LEU A 101 4.11 -14.37 3.83
N LEU A 102 3.97 -13.59 4.90
CA LEU A 102 3.93 -12.15 4.87
C LEU A 102 5.28 -11.56 5.24
N ILE A 103 5.91 -10.90 4.26
CA ILE A 103 7.15 -10.14 4.45
C ILE A 103 6.79 -8.65 4.49
N TRP A 104 7.19 -7.96 5.54
CA TRP A 104 7.01 -6.53 5.71
C TRP A 104 8.11 -5.92 6.58
N ASP A 105 8.15 -4.62 6.66
CA ASP A 105 9.11 -3.89 7.48
C ASP A 105 8.77 -3.91 8.98
N ASN A 106 9.59 -3.22 9.77
CA ASN A 106 9.43 -3.10 11.21
C ASN A 106 8.69 -1.82 11.65
N ALA A 107 7.79 -1.28 10.84
CA ALA A 107 6.99 -0.13 11.24
C ALA A 107 6.28 -0.37 12.59
N SER A 108 6.13 0.67 13.39
CA SER A 108 5.61 0.56 14.76
C SER A 108 4.20 -0.05 14.80
N TRP A 109 3.36 0.26 13.82
CA TRP A 109 2.02 -0.31 13.71
C TRP A 109 2.04 -1.79 13.30
N HIS A 110 3.02 -2.27 12.52
CA HIS A 110 3.20 -3.70 12.22
C HIS A 110 3.60 -4.49 13.46
N ARG A 111 4.43 -3.90 14.31
CA ARG A 111 4.93 -4.52 15.55
C ARG A 111 4.02 -4.30 16.75
N SER A 112 2.92 -3.57 16.60
CA SER A 112 2.01 -3.27 17.71
C SER A 112 1.44 -4.55 18.33
N GLN A 113 1.22 -4.52 19.63
CA GLN A 113 0.59 -5.64 20.34
C GLN A 113 -0.80 -5.97 19.78
N ALA A 114 -1.54 -4.94 19.34
CA ALA A 114 -2.88 -5.13 18.76
C ALA A 114 -2.81 -5.97 17.47
N VAL A 115 -1.89 -5.66 16.55
CA VAL A 115 -1.71 -6.42 15.30
C VAL A 115 -1.23 -7.83 15.58
N GLN A 116 -0.24 -8.01 16.45
CA GLN A 116 0.24 -9.34 16.82
C GLN A 116 -0.82 -10.19 17.50
N HIS A 117 -1.61 -9.59 18.40
CA HIS A 117 -2.71 -10.30 19.05
C HIS A 117 -3.78 -10.72 18.05
N TRP A 118 -4.17 -9.80 17.16
CA TRP A 118 -5.14 -10.09 16.10
C TRP A 118 -4.66 -11.23 15.19
N ILE A 119 -3.39 -11.22 14.74
CA ILE A 119 -2.83 -12.29 13.90
C ILE A 119 -2.90 -13.66 14.61
N ARG A 120 -2.57 -13.71 15.90
CA ARG A 120 -2.69 -14.96 16.69
C ARG A 120 -4.13 -15.47 16.77
N GLN A 121 -5.08 -14.57 17.06
CA GLN A 121 -6.50 -14.92 17.12
C GLN A 121 -7.03 -15.36 15.75
N HIS A 122 -6.72 -14.59 14.70
CA HIS A 122 -7.09 -14.92 13.33
C HIS A 122 -6.59 -16.31 12.93
N ASN A 123 -5.32 -16.61 13.18
CA ASN A 123 -4.75 -17.91 12.86
C ASN A 123 -5.40 -19.07 13.64
N GLN A 124 -5.81 -18.81 14.89
CA GLN A 124 -6.58 -19.79 15.67
C GLN A 124 -7.97 -20.03 15.08
N GLN A 125 -8.66 -18.95 14.66
CA GLN A 125 -9.98 -19.05 14.02
C GLN A 125 -9.92 -19.80 12.70
N VAL A 126 -8.95 -19.46 11.83
CA VAL A 126 -8.72 -20.19 10.56
C VAL A 126 -8.43 -21.68 10.81
N LYS A 127 -7.63 -22.00 11.82
CA LYS A 127 -7.38 -23.40 12.20
C LYS A 127 -8.66 -24.15 12.63
N ARG A 128 -9.65 -23.41 13.14
CA ARG A 128 -10.96 -23.96 13.56
C ARG A 128 -12.01 -23.96 12.45
N GLY A 129 -11.62 -23.60 11.21
CA GLY A 129 -12.49 -23.62 10.04
C GLY A 129 -13.11 -22.27 9.66
N ALA A 130 -12.72 -21.17 10.30
CA ALA A 130 -13.15 -19.85 9.83
C ALA A 130 -12.56 -19.52 8.45
N VAL A 131 -13.30 -18.72 7.66
CA VAL A 131 -12.83 -18.26 6.34
C VAL A 131 -11.60 -17.37 6.50
N GLY A 132 -10.58 -17.65 5.68
CA GLY A 132 -9.34 -16.90 5.67
C GLY A 132 -8.11 -17.79 5.45
N VAL A 133 -6.95 -17.18 5.40
CA VAL A 133 -5.66 -17.88 5.29
C VAL A 133 -4.83 -17.69 6.56
N ARG A 134 -3.98 -18.64 6.89
CA ARG A 134 -3.02 -18.47 7.98
C ARG A 134 -1.97 -17.42 7.60
N LEU A 135 -1.69 -16.50 8.50
CA LEU A 135 -0.68 -15.47 8.33
C LEU A 135 0.62 -15.89 9.03
N VAL A 136 1.68 -16.06 8.27
CA VAL A 136 3.03 -16.36 8.77
C VAL A 136 3.89 -15.13 8.52
N VAL A 137 4.19 -14.39 9.57
CA VAL A 137 4.89 -13.11 9.46
C VAL A 137 6.39 -13.31 9.49
N CYS A 138 7.07 -12.70 8.52
CA CYS A 138 8.53 -12.65 8.41
C CYS A 138 8.94 -11.17 8.32
N PRO A 139 9.34 -10.53 9.43
CA PRO A 139 9.79 -9.16 9.40
C PRO A 139 11.13 -9.04 8.68
N LEU A 140 11.27 -8.00 7.89
CA LEU A 140 12.54 -7.64 7.27
C LEU A 140 13.57 -7.23 8.34
N PRO A 141 14.87 -7.40 8.08
CA PRO A 141 15.89 -6.81 8.94
C PRO A 141 15.70 -5.30 9.06
N SER A 142 16.06 -4.75 10.21
CA SER A 142 15.96 -3.31 10.43
C SER A 142 16.79 -2.54 9.40
N LYS A 143 16.26 -1.42 8.92
CA LYS A 143 16.91 -0.54 7.92
C LYS A 143 17.28 -1.24 6.60
N SER A 144 16.49 -2.19 6.15
CA SER A 144 16.74 -2.94 4.91
C SER A 144 15.56 -2.87 3.93
N PRO A 145 15.07 -1.67 3.53
CA PRO A 145 13.92 -1.53 2.62
C PRO A 145 14.20 -2.14 1.25
N TRP A 146 15.47 -2.15 0.80
CA TRP A 146 15.85 -2.74 -0.50
C TRP A 146 15.57 -4.25 -0.61
N LEU A 147 15.33 -4.93 0.51
CA LEU A 147 14.90 -6.34 0.52
C LEU A 147 13.39 -6.49 0.28
N ASN A 148 12.64 -5.40 0.21
CA ASN A 148 11.21 -5.41 -0.08
C ASN A 148 10.94 -5.15 -1.58
N PRO A 149 10.57 -6.15 -2.39
CA PRO A 149 10.37 -5.99 -3.83
C PRO A 149 9.24 -5.02 -4.21
N ILE A 150 8.41 -4.62 -3.28
CA ILE A 150 7.33 -3.65 -3.53
C ILE A 150 7.86 -2.20 -3.58
N GLU A 151 8.93 -1.88 -2.88
CA GLU A 151 9.51 -0.53 -2.80
C GLU A 151 9.88 0.07 -4.18
N PRO A 152 10.61 -0.64 -5.06
CA PRO A 152 10.91 -0.13 -6.40
C PRO A 152 9.63 0.19 -7.20
N LYS A 153 8.55 -0.56 -6.99
CA LYS A 153 7.28 -0.31 -7.68
C LYS A 153 6.71 1.07 -7.32
N TRP A 154 6.87 1.51 -6.06
CA TRP A 154 6.43 2.84 -5.62
C TRP A 154 7.20 3.96 -6.33
N VAL A 155 8.50 3.82 -6.50
CA VAL A 155 9.33 4.82 -7.21
C VAL A 155 8.84 4.99 -8.65
N HIS A 156 8.63 3.89 -9.37
CA HIS A 156 8.14 3.92 -10.74
C HIS A 156 6.71 4.46 -10.83
N GLY A 157 5.83 4.00 -9.94
CA GLY A 157 4.44 4.47 -9.89
C GLY A 157 4.34 5.96 -9.61
N LYS A 158 5.08 6.47 -8.63
CA LYS A 158 5.08 7.92 -8.30
C LYS A 158 5.46 8.77 -9.51
N ARG A 159 6.46 8.36 -10.29
CA ARG A 159 6.87 9.06 -11.51
C ARG A 159 5.78 9.01 -12.59
N ALA A 160 5.13 7.85 -12.74
CA ALA A 160 4.14 7.65 -13.80
C ALA A 160 2.80 8.36 -13.54
N VAL A 161 2.38 8.50 -12.27
CA VAL A 161 1.08 9.11 -11.92
C VAL A 161 1.17 10.60 -11.63
N SER A 162 2.38 11.13 -11.43
CA SER A 162 2.60 12.56 -11.16
C SER A 162 2.21 13.41 -12.37
N GLU A 163 1.63 14.59 -12.09
CA GLU A 163 1.33 15.60 -13.09
C GLU A 163 2.04 16.90 -12.69
N PRO A 164 3.15 17.27 -13.36
CA PRO A 164 3.95 18.41 -12.95
C PRO A 164 3.26 19.76 -13.19
N ASP A 165 2.35 19.82 -14.17
CA ASP A 165 1.77 21.09 -14.64
C ASP A 165 0.50 21.51 -13.93
N ARG A 166 -0.11 20.60 -13.14
CA ARG A 166 -1.33 20.91 -12.41
C ARG A 166 -1.50 20.07 -11.14
N LEU A 167 -2.27 20.64 -10.22
CA LEU A 167 -2.70 19.94 -9.02
C LEU A 167 -3.79 18.89 -9.38
N LEU A 168 -3.53 17.63 -9.08
CA LEU A 168 -4.53 16.57 -9.24
C LEU A 168 -5.57 16.63 -8.12
N ARG A 169 -6.81 16.24 -8.42
CA ARG A 169 -7.82 15.94 -7.39
C ARG A 169 -7.48 14.60 -6.72
N ALA A 170 -7.96 14.40 -5.50
CA ALA A 170 -7.70 13.16 -4.76
C ALA A 170 -8.26 11.92 -5.48
N ASP A 171 -9.49 12.02 -5.99
CA ASP A 171 -10.15 10.94 -6.74
C ASP A 171 -9.46 10.63 -8.09
N GLU A 172 -8.92 11.66 -8.75
CA GLU A 172 -8.16 11.51 -9.98
C GLU A 172 -6.80 10.82 -9.74
N LEU A 173 -6.09 11.24 -8.69
CA LEU A 173 -4.83 10.60 -8.31
C LEU A 173 -5.03 9.12 -7.97
N GLU A 174 -6.05 8.80 -7.19
CA GLU A 174 -6.41 7.41 -6.87
C GLU A 174 -6.71 6.60 -8.14
N ALA A 175 -7.52 7.15 -9.06
CA ALA A 175 -7.84 6.49 -10.31
C ALA A 175 -6.58 6.22 -11.17
N ARG A 176 -5.65 7.20 -11.26
CA ARG A 176 -4.39 7.03 -11.97
C ARG A 176 -3.50 5.94 -11.35
N VAL A 177 -3.42 5.91 -10.03
CA VAL A 177 -2.65 4.88 -9.30
C VAL A 177 -3.24 3.50 -9.58
N CYS A 178 -4.55 3.33 -9.45
CA CYS A 178 -5.20 2.06 -9.73
C CYS A 178 -5.02 1.62 -11.20
N ALA A 179 -5.16 2.54 -12.15
CA ALA A 179 -4.95 2.27 -13.57
C ALA A 179 -3.49 1.87 -13.87
N TYR A 180 -2.51 2.54 -13.26
CA TYR A 180 -1.09 2.24 -13.46
C TYR A 180 -0.72 0.82 -13.00
N TYR A 181 -1.32 0.35 -11.89
CA TYR A 181 -1.04 -0.97 -11.34
C TYR A 181 -2.04 -2.04 -11.78
N ASP A 182 -2.96 -1.73 -12.69
CA ASP A 182 -4.01 -2.64 -13.15
C ASP A 182 -4.78 -3.28 -11.98
N CYS A 183 -5.19 -2.44 -11.02
CA CYS A 183 -5.93 -2.90 -9.85
C CYS A 183 -7.30 -2.23 -9.72
N GLU A 184 -8.24 -2.97 -9.14
CA GLU A 184 -9.58 -2.47 -8.86
C GLU A 184 -9.55 -1.36 -7.82
N ARG A 185 -10.41 -0.37 -8.02
CA ARG A 185 -10.65 0.68 -7.04
C ARG A 185 -11.58 0.14 -5.94
N GLU A 186 -11.04 -0.01 -4.77
CA GLU A 186 -11.73 -0.54 -3.60
C GLU A 186 -12.17 0.60 -2.66
N ALA A 187 -13.19 0.37 -1.84
CA ALA A 187 -13.56 1.32 -0.80
C ALA A 187 -12.40 1.59 0.16
N HIS A 188 -12.22 2.84 0.59
CA HIS A 188 -11.14 3.20 1.50
C HIS A 188 -11.22 2.44 2.82
N LEU A 189 -10.06 2.07 3.34
CA LEU A 189 -9.95 1.61 4.71
C LEU A 189 -10.21 2.79 5.66
N VAL A 190 -11.17 2.62 6.54
CA VAL A 190 -11.51 3.63 7.55
C VAL A 190 -11.09 3.16 8.93
N MET A 191 -10.69 4.11 9.78
CA MET A 191 -10.49 3.80 11.19
C MET A 191 -11.82 3.36 11.80
N PRO A 192 -11.86 2.22 12.52
CA PRO A 192 -13.04 1.87 13.26
C PRO A 192 -13.37 3.01 14.25
N LYS A 193 -14.63 3.46 14.24
CA LYS A 193 -15.10 4.43 15.24
C LYS A 193 -14.81 3.83 16.63
N LYS A 194 -14.16 4.60 17.50
CA LYS A 194 -14.08 4.21 18.91
C LYS A 194 -15.50 3.98 19.38
N VAL A 195 -15.82 2.75 19.72
CA VAL A 195 -17.03 2.48 20.49
C VAL A 195 -16.77 3.16 21.84
N ALA A 196 -17.60 4.16 22.15
CA ALA A 196 -17.54 4.93 23.40
C ALA A 196 -17.87 4.01 24.57
#